data_f083a75d50fc48bedde0e7f4d0b458a8
#
_entry.id   f083a75d50fc48bedde0e7f4d0b458a8
#
_cell.length_a   1.000
_cell.length_b   1.000
_cell.length_c   1.000
_cell.angle_alpha   90.00
_cell.angle_beta   90.00
_cell.angle_gamma   90.00
#
_symmetry.space_group_name_H-M   'P 1'
#
loop_
_entity.id
_entity.type
_entity.pdbx_description
1 polymer ?
#
loop_
_entity_poly.entity_id
_entity_poly.type
_entity_poly.pdbx_seq_one_letter_code
_entity_poly.pdbx_strand_id
1 'polypeptide(L)'
;DLVLGKANRTALITLVERTSRFVLIRRLPERHDSATVTDALVEMIKDLPEHLRRSMTWDRGTEMSEHATFTLATDTKVYFCDPYSPWQRGSNENTNGLIRDFFPKGTDFSKVTDDEIRYAQDNLNDRIRKTLGWKTPTDILNTSIAVAPTT
;
A
#
# COMPACT_ATOMS: atom_id res chain seq x y z
N ASP A 1 -2.97 -3.99 -0.83
CA ASP A 1 -2.95 -5.16 -1.72
C ASP A 1 -1.72 -6.02 -1.44
N LEU A 2 -1.74 -7.27 -1.87
CA LEU A 2 -0.59 -8.16 -1.77
C LEU A 2 0.06 -8.37 -3.13
N VAL A 3 1.40 -8.33 -3.14
CA VAL A 3 2.20 -8.72 -4.30
C VAL A 3 2.89 -10.03 -3.92
N LEU A 4 2.44 -11.12 -4.54
CA LEU A 4 2.92 -12.46 -4.21
C LEU A 4 4.28 -12.75 -4.84
N GLY A 5 5.13 -13.40 -4.07
CA GLY A 5 6.46 -13.82 -4.51
C GLY A 5 6.50 -15.27 -4.99
N LYS A 6 7.70 -15.83 -4.97
CA LYS A 6 7.97 -17.18 -5.46
C LYS A 6 7.07 -18.22 -4.80
N ALA A 7 6.36 -18.98 -5.63
CA ALA A 7 5.46 -20.06 -5.19
C ALA A 7 4.41 -19.59 -4.16
N ASN A 8 4.07 -18.30 -4.17
CA ASN A 8 3.13 -17.67 -3.22
C ASN A 8 3.52 -17.81 -1.74
N ARG A 9 4.80 -18.07 -1.47
CA ARG A 9 5.30 -18.23 -0.09
C ARG A 9 5.65 -16.92 0.58
N THR A 10 6.13 -15.97 -0.20
CA THR A 10 6.49 -14.63 0.29
C THR A 10 5.60 -13.58 -0.34
N ALA A 11 5.50 -12.43 0.28
CA ALA A 11 4.66 -11.35 -0.25
C ALA A 11 5.14 -9.98 0.22
N LEU A 12 4.79 -8.97 -0.56
CA LEU A 12 4.83 -7.57 -0.15
C LEU A 12 3.40 -7.07 0.08
N ILE A 13 3.21 -6.24 1.10
CA ILE A 13 1.99 -5.45 1.24
C ILE A 13 2.23 -4.10 0.59
N THR A 14 1.26 -3.62 -0.16
CA THR A 14 1.29 -2.29 -0.76
C THR A 14 0.06 -1.49 -0.35
N LEU A 15 0.28 -0.25 0.02
CA LEU A 15 -0.78 0.73 0.24
C LEU A 15 -0.55 1.91 -0.68
N VAL A 16 -1.60 2.38 -1.33
CA VAL A 16 -1.56 3.57 -2.19
C VAL A 16 -2.52 4.61 -1.65
N GLU A 17 -2.00 5.80 -1.35
CA GLU A 17 -2.84 6.93 -0.99
C GLU A 17 -3.49 7.49 -2.27
N ARG A 18 -4.80 7.65 -2.26
CA ARG A 18 -5.61 7.89 -3.48
C ARG A 18 -5.31 9.20 -4.18
N THR A 19 -5.15 10.26 -3.43
CA THR A 19 -4.99 11.61 -3.97
C THR A 19 -3.58 11.84 -4.50
N SER A 20 -2.59 11.50 -3.68
CA SER A 20 -1.17 11.72 -4.00
C SER A 20 -0.54 10.60 -4.82
N ARG A 21 -1.18 9.41 -4.82
CA ARG A 21 -0.59 8.18 -5.35
C ARG A 21 0.66 7.74 -4.59
N PHE A 22 0.87 8.27 -3.39
CA PHE A 22 1.99 7.88 -2.55
C PHE A 22 1.88 6.41 -2.17
N VAL A 23 2.98 5.68 -2.30
CA VAL A 23 3.04 4.23 -2.12
C VAL A 23 3.82 3.90 -0.86
N LEU A 24 3.26 3.01 -0.04
CA LEU A 24 3.97 2.36 1.05
C LEU A 24 4.12 0.88 0.70
N ILE A 25 5.31 0.34 0.90
CA ILE A 25 5.61 -1.06 0.61
C ILE A 25 6.27 -1.67 1.85
N ARG A 26 5.79 -2.84 2.26
CA ARG A 26 6.41 -3.59 3.35
C ARG A 26 6.46 -5.07 3.01
N ARG A 27 7.57 -5.72 3.34
CA ARG A 27 7.69 -7.15 3.22
C ARG A 27 6.95 -7.85 4.36
N LEU A 28 6.16 -8.86 4.02
CA LEU A 28 5.60 -9.76 5.01
C LEU A 28 6.62 -10.83 5.38
N PRO A 29 6.61 -11.34 6.62
CA PRO A 29 7.30 -12.59 6.94
C PRO A 29 6.71 -13.74 6.10
N GLU A 30 7.24 -14.95 6.23
CA GLU A 30 6.83 -16.10 5.42
C GLU A 30 5.34 -16.46 5.52
N ARG A 31 4.62 -15.82 6.45
CA ARG A 31 3.17 -16.00 6.62
C ARG A 31 2.46 -14.76 6.12
N HIS A 32 1.35 -14.99 5.41
CA HIS A 32 0.46 -13.91 4.99
C HIS A 32 -1.00 -14.21 5.34
N ASP A 33 -1.21 -14.80 6.53
CA ASP A 33 -2.54 -14.95 7.11
C ASP A 33 -3.10 -13.59 7.54
N SER A 34 -4.37 -13.58 7.88
CA SER A 34 -5.08 -12.33 8.22
C SER A 34 -4.45 -11.58 9.40
N ALA A 35 -4.01 -12.29 10.43
CA ALA A 35 -3.39 -11.66 11.60
C ALA A 35 -2.08 -10.97 11.22
N THR A 36 -1.22 -11.64 10.45
CA THR A 36 0.06 -11.09 10.01
C THR A 36 -0.14 -9.89 9.10
N VAL A 37 -1.07 -9.95 8.16
CA VAL A 37 -1.41 -8.83 7.27
C VAL A 37 -1.95 -7.67 8.08
N THR A 38 -2.85 -7.91 9.01
CA THR A 38 -3.44 -6.87 9.86
C THR A 38 -2.38 -6.15 10.69
N ASP A 39 -1.48 -6.88 11.33
CA ASP A 39 -0.40 -6.30 12.13
C ASP A 39 0.52 -5.41 11.28
N ALA A 40 0.87 -5.87 10.08
CA ALA A 40 1.70 -5.10 9.17
C ALA A 40 0.99 -3.83 8.71
N LEU A 41 -0.30 -3.91 8.39
CA LEU A 41 -1.09 -2.75 7.98
C LEU A 41 -1.25 -1.72 9.09
N VAL A 42 -1.42 -2.15 10.34
CA VAL A 42 -1.47 -1.26 11.50
C VAL A 42 -0.18 -0.43 11.58
N GLU A 43 0.96 -1.06 11.39
CA GLU A 43 2.25 -0.35 11.41
C GLU A 43 2.42 0.58 10.19
N MET A 44 2.04 0.12 9.01
CA MET A 44 2.20 0.90 7.77
C MET A 44 1.32 2.16 7.77
N ILE A 45 0.08 2.06 8.24
CA ILE A 45 -0.87 3.17 8.18
C ILE A 45 -0.41 4.34 9.05
N LYS A 46 0.39 4.09 10.06
CA LYS A 46 0.94 5.13 10.94
C LYS A 46 1.93 6.04 10.21
N ASP A 47 2.49 5.59 9.08
CA ASP A 47 3.40 6.39 8.27
C ASP A 47 2.67 7.42 7.40
N LEU A 48 1.35 7.34 7.32
CA LEU A 48 0.54 8.33 6.61
C LEU A 48 0.05 9.42 7.56
N PRO A 49 -0.10 10.67 7.08
CA PRO A 49 -0.74 11.72 7.86
C PRO A 49 -2.15 11.31 8.30
N GLU A 50 -2.53 11.70 9.50
CA GLU A 50 -3.79 11.28 10.12
C GLU A 50 -5.01 11.59 9.24
N HIS A 51 -5.03 12.76 8.60
CA HIS A 51 -6.17 13.15 7.75
C HIS A 51 -6.29 12.33 6.46
N LEU A 52 -5.26 11.56 6.09
CA LEU A 52 -5.27 10.70 4.90
C LEU A 52 -5.58 9.23 5.21
N ARG A 53 -5.70 8.86 6.48
CA ARG A 53 -5.93 7.47 6.89
C ARG A 53 -7.31 7.23 7.50
N ARG A 54 -8.33 7.87 6.94
CA ARG A 54 -9.71 7.73 7.42
C ARG A 54 -10.38 6.45 6.96
N SER A 55 -10.00 5.96 5.80
CA SER A 55 -10.56 4.74 5.24
C SER A 55 -9.54 4.02 4.37
N MET A 56 -9.72 2.73 4.23
CA MET A 56 -8.91 1.87 3.38
C MET A 56 -9.83 0.97 2.57
N THR A 57 -9.51 0.80 1.28
CA THR A 57 -10.23 -0.12 0.41
C THR A 57 -9.36 -1.34 0.16
N TRP A 58 -9.94 -2.52 0.32
CA TRP A 58 -9.27 -3.80 0.10
C TRP A 58 -10.11 -4.66 -0.83
N ASP A 59 -9.50 -5.64 -1.48
CA ASP A 59 -10.28 -6.62 -2.21
C ASP A 59 -10.90 -7.64 -1.24
N ARG A 60 -11.70 -8.57 -1.75
CA ARG A 60 -12.41 -9.55 -0.93
C ARG A 60 -11.54 -10.73 -0.51
N GLY A 61 -10.24 -10.51 -0.34
CA GLY A 61 -9.34 -11.55 0.12
C GLY A 61 -9.55 -11.90 1.59
N THR A 62 -9.24 -13.14 1.93
CA THR A 62 -9.29 -13.59 3.33
C THR A 62 -8.23 -12.93 4.19
N GLU A 63 -7.25 -12.27 3.59
CA GLU A 63 -6.17 -11.55 4.26
C GLU A 63 -6.67 -10.46 5.21
N MET A 64 -7.88 -9.94 4.98
CA MET A 64 -8.47 -8.90 5.82
C MET A 64 -9.69 -9.38 6.60
N SER A 65 -9.77 -10.67 6.93
CA SER A 65 -10.85 -11.19 7.76
C SER A 65 -10.89 -10.56 9.16
N GLU A 66 -9.77 -9.98 9.63
CA GLU A 66 -9.68 -9.27 10.92
C GLU A 66 -9.83 -7.75 10.76
N HIS A 67 -10.59 -7.28 9.78
CA HIS A 67 -10.77 -5.85 9.52
C HIS A 67 -11.35 -5.08 10.71
N ALA A 68 -12.19 -5.70 11.52
CA ALA A 68 -12.73 -5.06 12.73
C ALA A 68 -11.62 -4.75 13.74
N THR A 69 -10.68 -5.67 13.94
CA THR A 69 -9.52 -5.47 14.80
C THR A 69 -8.64 -4.34 14.25
N PHE A 70 -8.42 -4.30 12.95
CA PHE A 70 -7.69 -3.22 12.30
C PHE A 70 -8.35 -1.87 12.54
N THR A 71 -9.66 -1.77 12.36
CA THR A 71 -10.41 -0.53 12.57
C THR A 71 -10.32 -0.04 14.02
N LEU A 72 -10.44 -0.96 14.99
CA LEU A 72 -10.29 -0.61 16.40
C LEU A 72 -8.89 -0.09 16.74
N ALA A 73 -7.86 -0.68 16.13
CA ALA A 73 -6.48 -0.30 16.41
C ALA A 73 -6.06 1.02 15.75
N THR A 74 -6.65 1.38 14.61
CA THR A 74 -6.20 2.50 13.78
C THR A 74 -7.21 3.59 13.57
N ASP A 75 -8.48 3.36 13.96
CA ASP A 75 -9.63 4.23 13.64
C ASP A 75 -9.79 4.45 12.13
N THR A 76 -9.33 3.50 11.32
CA THR A 76 -9.44 3.52 9.87
C THR A 76 -10.52 2.53 9.44
N LYS A 77 -11.56 3.01 8.76
CA LYS A 77 -12.63 2.14 8.25
C LYS A 77 -12.13 1.36 7.04
N VAL A 78 -12.46 0.08 6.97
CA VAL A 78 -12.12 -0.80 5.85
C VAL A 78 -13.35 -1.03 4.99
N TYR A 79 -13.20 -0.77 3.70
CA TYR A 79 -14.22 -1.04 2.70
C TYR A 79 -13.69 -2.12 1.74
N PHE A 80 -14.57 -3.00 1.30
CA PHE A 80 -14.22 -4.04 0.34
C PHE A 80 -14.75 -3.66 -1.04
N CYS A 81 -13.97 -3.97 -2.08
CA CYS A 81 -14.39 -3.74 -3.44
C CYS A 81 -15.56 -4.63 -3.80
N ASP A 82 -16.55 -4.07 -4.53
CA ASP A 82 -17.64 -4.86 -5.06
C ASP A 82 -17.11 -5.83 -6.12
N PRO A 83 -17.69 -7.04 -6.22
CA PRO A 83 -17.37 -7.95 -7.32
C PRO A 83 -17.63 -7.24 -8.67
N TYR A 84 -16.77 -7.52 -9.64
CA TYR A 84 -16.91 -6.95 -11.00
C TYR A 84 -16.78 -5.43 -11.09
N SER A 85 -16.15 -4.80 -10.09
CA SER A 85 -15.89 -3.36 -10.08
C SER A 85 -14.38 -3.07 -10.06
N PRO A 86 -13.62 -3.49 -11.09
CA PRO A 86 -12.16 -3.36 -11.10
C PRO A 86 -11.68 -1.90 -11.05
N TRP A 87 -12.50 -0.94 -11.48
CA TRP A 87 -12.17 0.48 -11.40
C TRP A 87 -11.99 0.98 -9.97
N GLN A 88 -12.53 0.28 -8.98
CA GLN A 88 -12.33 0.63 -7.57
C GLN A 88 -10.90 0.37 -7.09
N ARG A 89 -10.11 -0.36 -7.86
CA ARG A 89 -8.74 -0.73 -7.54
C ARG A 89 -7.72 -0.31 -8.61
N GLY A 90 -8.12 0.51 -9.58
CA GLY A 90 -7.27 0.86 -10.71
C GLY A 90 -5.89 1.40 -10.30
N SER A 91 -5.82 2.21 -9.24
CA SER A 91 -4.55 2.76 -8.72
C SER A 91 -3.64 1.67 -8.17
N ASN A 92 -4.21 0.69 -7.45
CA ASN A 92 -3.45 -0.43 -6.90
C ASN A 92 -2.89 -1.32 -8.00
N GLU A 93 -3.68 -1.63 -9.01
CA GLU A 93 -3.24 -2.46 -10.14
C GLU A 93 -2.10 -1.79 -10.90
N ASN A 94 -2.22 -0.49 -11.18
CA ASN A 94 -1.16 0.27 -11.84
C ASN A 94 0.12 0.29 -11.01
N THR A 95 0.00 0.54 -9.72
CA THR A 95 1.14 0.57 -8.79
C THR A 95 1.81 -0.80 -8.71
N ASN A 96 1.03 -1.87 -8.63
CA ASN A 96 1.57 -3.22 -8.59
C ASN A 96 2.34 -3.56 -9.88
N GLY A 97 1.88 -3.06 -11.03
CA GLY A 97 2.61 -3.18 -12.29
C GLY A 97 3.97 -2.49 -12.24
N LEU A 98 4.05 -1.30 -11.66
CA LEU A 98 5.31 -0.57 -11.48
C LEU A 98 6.24 -1.29 -10.49
N ILE A 99 5.69 -1.88 -9.44
CA ILE A 99 6.48 -2.66 -8.47
C ILE A 99 7.11 -3.88 -9.13
N ARG A 100 6.42 -4.50 -10.10
CA ARG A 100 6.96 -5.63 -10.85
C ARG A 100 8.16 -5.28 -11.73
N ASP A 101 8.38 -4.00 -12.02
CA ASP A 101 9.63 -3.57 -12.69
C ASP A 101 10.85 -3.73 -11.78
N PHE A 102 10.67 -3.60 -10.47
CA PHE A 102 11.73 -3.84 -9.47
C PHE A 102 11.80 -5.30 -9.04
N PHE A 103 10.65 -5.95 -8.92
CA PHE A 103 10.52 -7.31 -8.40
C PHE A 103 9.64 -8.14 -9.35
N PRO A 104 10.22 -8.74 -10.39
CA PRO A 104 9.47 -9.55 -11.36
C PRO A 104 8.74 -10.73 -10.69
N LYS A 105 7.77 -11.27 -11.37
CA LYS A 105 7.07 -12.47 -10.90
C LYS A 105 8.08 -13.58 -10.60
N GLY A 106 7.88 -14.30 -9.50
CA GLY A 106 8.78 -15.35 -9.06
C GLY A 106 9.90 -14.86 -8.16
N THR A 107 9.97 -13.57 -7.85
CA THR A 107 10.94 -13.04 -6.89
C THR A 107 10.69 -13.64 -5.51
N ASP A 108 11.75 -14.13 -4.87
CA ASP A 108 11.70 -14.60 -3.50
C ASP A 108 11.96 -13.41 -2.57
N PHE A 109 10.90 -12.89 -1.95
CA PHE A 109 11.01 -11.71 -1.09
C PHE A 109 11.75 -11.97 0.23
N SER A 110 11.96 -13.25 0.59
CA SER A 110 12.80 -13.56 1.74
C SER A 110 14.26 -13.19 1.51
N LYS A 111 14.68 -13.07 0.25
CA LYS A 111 16.05 -12.69 -0.16
C LYS A 111 16.17 -11.21 -0.50
N VAL A 112 15.08 -10.48 -0.49
CA VAL A 112 15.08 -9.04 -0.77
C VAL A 112 15.28 -8.31 0.55
N THR A 113 16.22 -7.37 0.58
CA THR A 113 16.52 -6.59 1.79
C THR A 113 15.50 -5.47 1.99
N ASP A 114 15.38 -4.98 3.22
CA ASP A 114 14.53 -3.83 3.52
C ASP A 114 15.02 -2.57 2.79
N ASP A 115 16.32 -2.44 2.58
CA ASP A 115 16.89 -1.32 1.80
C ASP A 115 16.48 -1.38 0.34
N GLU A 116 16.42 -2.57 -0.26
CA GLU A 116 15.94 -2.74 -1.64
C GLU A 116 14.47 -2.37 -1.77
N ILE A 117 13.65 -2.73 -0.79
CA ILE A 117 12.22 -2.38 -0.75
C ILE A 117 12.07 -0.87 -0.59
N ARG A 118 12.84 -0.25 0.29
CA ARG A 118 12.84 1.20 0.48
C ARG A 118 13.28 1.93 -0.78
N TYR A 119 14.28 1.43 -1.46
CA TYR A 119 14.73 1.99 -2.74
C TYR A 119 13.59 1.99 -3.78
N ALA A 120 12.87 0.88 -3.92
CA ALA A 120 11.75 0.80 -4.83
C ALA A 120 10.63 1.77 -4.43
N GLN A 121 10.30 1.84 -3.15
CA GLN A 121 9.28 2.75 -2.62
C GLN A 121 9.63 4.21 -2.91
N ASP A 122 10.86 4.62 -2.57
CA ASP A 122 11.32 5.99 -2.78
C ASP A 122 11.37 6.34 -4.26
N ASN A 123 11.84 5.43 -5.10
CA ASN A 123 11.89 5.63 -6.54
C ASN A 123 10.49 5.87 -7.12
N LEU A 124 9.49 5.09 -6.72
CA LEU A 124 8.11 5.25 -7.17
C LEU A 124 7.50 6.57 -6.68
N ASN A 125 7.81 6.97 -5.46
CA ASN A 125 7.27 8.20 -4.86
C ASN A 125 7.96 9.47 -5.39
N ASP A 126 9.14 9.33 -5.96
CA ASP A 126 9.90 10.45 -6.50
C ASP A 126 9.82 10.55 -8.03
N ARG A 127 8.98 9.75 -8.67
CA ARG A 127 8.72 9.84 -10.11
C ARG A 127 7.71 10.93 -10.42
N ILE A 128 8.04 11.80 -11.38
CA ILE A 128 7.10 12.77 -11.93
C ILE A 128 5.99 12.01 -12.67
N ARG A 129 4.74 12.39 -12.42
CA ARG A 129 3.58 11.76 -13.04
C ARG A 129 2.69 12.79 -13.74
N LYS A 130 2.34 12.49 -14.98
CA LYS A 130 1.45 13.34 -15.77
C LYS A 130 0.10 13.52 -15.09
N THR A 131 -0.46 12.46 -14.54
CA THR A 131 -1.76 12.49 -13.83
C THR A 131 -1.75 13.33 -12.57
N LEU A 132 -0.57 13.68 -12.06
CA LEU A 132 -0.39 14.55 -10.90
C LEU A 132 0.09 15.96 -11.29
N GLY A 133 -0.19 16.39 -12.52
CA GLY A 133 0.26 17.69 -13.00
C GLY A 133 1.78 17.79 -13.10
N TRP A 134 2.45 16.71 -13.49
CA TRP A 134 3.91 16.62 -13.60
C TRP A 134 4.64 16.75 -12.26
N LYS A 135 3.95 16.45 -11.16
CA LYS A 135 4.53 16.40 -9.83
C LYS A 135 4.76 14.95 -9.41
N THR A 136 5.55 14.77 -8.35
CA THR A 136 5.78 13.46 -7.75
C THR A 136 4.72 13.16 -6.69
N PRO A 137 4.46 11.87 -6.37
CA PRO A 137 3.63 11.52 -5.22
C PRO A 137 4.10 12.18 -3.92
N THR A 138 5.41 12.26 -3.69
CA THR A 138 5.98 12.92 -2.51
C THR A 138 5.60 14.40 -2.47
N ASP A 139 5.67 15.12 -3.58
CA ASP A 139 5.30 16.53 -3.66
C ASP A 139 3.84 16.75 -3.27
N ILE A 140 2.95 15.94 -3.81
CA ILE A 140 1.51 16.05 -3.52
C ILE A 140 1.23 15.71 -2.06
N LEU A 141 1.86 14.67 -1.51
CA LEU A 141 1.70 14.32 -0.11
C LEU A 141 2.15 15.45 0.81
N ASN A 142 3.31 16.05 0.55
CA ASN A 142 3.84 17.15 1.34
C ASN A 142 2.96 18.39 1.26
N THR A 143 2.38 18.69 0.10
CA THR A 143 1.41 19.77 -0.06
C THR A 143 0.17 19.51 0.79
N SER A 144 -0.32 18.27 0.80
CA SER A 144 -1.47 17.86 1.61
C SER A 144 -1.20 18.05 3.11
N ILE A 145 0.00 17.72 3.57
CA ILE A 145 0.39 17.92 4.98
C ILE A 145 0.43 19.42 5.31
N ALA A 146 0.99 20.24 4.41
CA ALA A 146 1.15 21.67 4.62
C ALA A 146 -0.18 22.42 4.72
N VAL A 147 -1.24 21.93 4.04
CA VAL A 147 -2.59 22.55 4.06
C VAL A 147 -3.55 21.84 5.00
N ALA A 148 -3.12 20.80 5.70
CA ALA A 148 -3.96 20.10 6.65
C ALA A 148 -4.34 21.05 7.80
N PRO A 149 -5.63 21.05 8.24
CA PRO A 149 -6.02 21.90 9.36
C PRO A 149 -5.28 21.49 10.62
N THR A 150 -4.69 22.47 11.30
CA THR A 150 -4.10 22.27 12.61
C THR A 150 -5.23 22.22 13.63
N THR A 151 -5.44 21.05 14.17
CA THR A 151 -6.40 20.87 15.27
C THR A 151 -5.68 20.59 16.57
#